data_644c74f8616eb75117155465fc21ca11
#
_entry.id   644c74f8616eb75117155465fc21ca11
#
_cell.length_a   1.000
_cell.length_b   1.000
_cell.length_c   1.000
_cell.angle_alpha   90.00
_cell.angle_beta   90.00
_cell.angle_gamma   90.00
#
_symmetry.space_group_name_H-M   'P 1'
#
loop_
_entity.id
_entity.type
_entity.pdbx_description
1 polymer ?
#
loop_
_entity_poly.entity_id
_entity_poly.type
_entity_poly.pdbx_seq_one_letter_code
_entity_poly.pdbx_strand_id
1 'polypeptide(L)'
;YTVVAEREGQLLGFGDMDATGYFDRLYVHREFQGRGAASAIAEALEGYALGLGLGRVTVHASRTARPFFQRRGYRTLYAQQVERRGVLLENFAMEKTL
;
A
#
# COMPACT_ATOMS: atom_id res chain seq x y z
N TYR A 1 -9.28 0.25 8.81
CA TYR A 1 -10.09 -0.12 7.64
C TYR A 1 -9.33 -1.09 6.75
N THR A 2 -9.94 -2.23 6.48
CA THR A 2 -9.31 -3.31 5.70
C THR A 2 -10.15 -3.59 4.47
N VAL A 3 -9.48 -3.72 3.32
CA VAL A 3 -10.08 -4.12 2.04
C VAL A 3 -9.54 -5.49 1.68
N VAL A 4 -10.44 -6.38 1.31
CA VAL A 4 -10.11 -7.74 0.89
C VAL A 4 -10.49 -7.90 -0.57
N ALA A 5 -9.59 -8.46 -1.36
CA ALA A 5 -9.87 -8.82 -2.74
C ALA A 5 -10.14 -10.32 -2.82
N GLU A 6 -11.32 -10.69 -3.33
CA GLU A 6 -11.74 -12.08 -3.49
C GLU A 6 -12.23 -12.34 -4.91
N ARG A 7 -12.08 -13.58 -5.34
CA ARG A 7 -12.63 -14.03 -6.60
C ARG A 7 -13.09 -15.48 -6.42
N GLU A 8 -14.38 -15.72 -6.67
CA GLU A 8 -14.96 -17.06 -6.56
C GLU A 8 -14.72 -17.72 -5.20
N GLY A 9 -14.81 -16.91 -4.12
CA GLY A 9 -14.58 -17.38 -2.77
C GLY A 9 -13.12 -17.52 -2.38
N GLN A 10 -12.20 -17.21 -3.28
CA GLN A 10 -10.76 -17.32 -3.01
C GLN A 10 -10.17 -15.95 -2.68
N LEU A 11 -9.41 -15.88 -1.59
CA LEU A 11 -8.72 -14.66 -1.17
C LEU A 11 -7.54 -14.39 -2.10
N LEU A 12 -7.57 -13.26 -2.79
CA LEU A 12 -6.47 -12.83 -3.66
C LEU A 12 -5.46 -11.95 -2.93
N GLY A 13 -5.94 -11.16 -1.97
CA GLY A 13 -5.08 -10.27 -1.21
C GLY A 13 -5.88 -9.37 -0.27
N PHE A 14 -5.17 -8.55 0.45
CA PHE A 14 -5.78 -7.55 1.33
C PHE A 14 -4.87 -6.35 1.50
N GLY A 15 -5.46 -5.25 1.96
CA GLY A 15 -4.71 -4.08 2.39
C GLY A 15 -5.45 -3.37 3.49
N ASP A 16 -4.75 -2.60 4.29
CA ASP A 16 -5.38 -1.83 5.35
C ASP A 16 -4.75 -0.45 5.49
N MET A 17 -5.55 0.44 6.07
CA MET A 17 -5.23 1.84 6.24
C MET A 17 -5.82 2.32 7.55
N ASP A 18 -5.08 3.14 8.30
CA ASP A 18 -5.62 3.75 9.50
C ASP A 18 -6.38 5.06 9.16
N ALA A 19 -6.99 5.65 10.19
CA ALA A 19 -7.80 6.85 10.02
C ALA A 19 -7.00 8.10 9.64
N THR A 20 -5.67 8.05 9.74
CA THR A 20 -4.81 9.18 9.33
C THR A 20 -4.42 9.12 7.85
N GLY A 21 -4.81 8.06 7.15
CA GLY A 21 -4.42 7.86 5.75
C GLY A 21 -3.10 7.12 5.59
N TYR A 22 -2.61 6.49 6.65
CA TYR A 22 -1.42 5.66 6.56
C TYR A 22 -1.79 4.28 6.04
N PHE A 23 -1.23 3.94 4.87
CA PHE A 23 -1.39 2.65 4.20
C PHE A 23 -0.43 1.68 4.89
N ASP A 24 -0.96 0.83 5.76
CA ASP A 24 -0.13 0.02 6.65
C ASP A 24 0.34 -1.26 6.00
N ARG A 25 -0.58 -2.03 5.40
CA ARG A 25 -0.23 -3.31 4.78
C ARG A 25 -0.87 -3.45 3.41
N LEU A 26 -0.15 -4.12 2.52
CA LEU A 26 -0.66 -4.54 1.22
C LEU A 26 -0.09 -5.92 0.92
N TYR A 27 -0.97 -6.90 0.79
CA TYR A 27 -0.58 -8.27 0.49
C TYR A 27 -1.42 -8.79 -0.67
N VAL A 28 -0.75 -9.41 -1.63
CA VAL A 28 -1.41 -10.12 -2.73
C VAL A 28 -0.84 -11.53 -2.77
N HIS A 29 -1.73 -12.53 -2.80
CA HIS A 29 -1.32 -13.92 -2.86
C HIS A 29 -0.41 -14.13 -4.07
N ARG A 30 0.66 -14.89 -3.88
CA ARG A 30 1.72 -15.08 -4.86
C ARG A 30 1.20 -15.49 -6.24
N GLU A 31 0.19 -16.36 -6.29
CA GLU A 31 -0.37 -16.85 -7.55
C GLU A 31 -1.19 -15.81 -8.31
N PHE A 32 -1.55 -14.71 -7.64
CA PHE A 32 -2.43 -13.69 -8.21
C PHE A 32 -1.72 -12.35 -8.42
N GLN A 33 -0.43 -12.30 -8.22
CA GLN A 33 0.34 -11.09 -8.50
C GLN A 33 0.32 -10.80 -10.00
N GLY A 34 0.31 -9.50 -10.34
CA GLY A 34 0.24 -9.08 -11.74
C GLY A 34 -1.15 -9.10 -12.35
N ARG A 35 -2.20 -9.38 -11.58
CA ARG A 35 -3.59 -9.45 -12.05
C ARG A 35 -4.44 -8.26 -11.62
N GLY A 36 -3.81 -7.18 -11.20
CA GLY A 36 -4.52 -5.97 -10.83
C GLY A 36 -5.12 -5.96 -9.43
N ALA A 37 -4.94 -7.02 -8.63
CA ALA A 37 -5.50 -7.07 -7.28
C ALA A 37 -4.90 -5.98 -6.38
N ALA A 38 -3.59 -5.75 -6.43
CA ALA A 38 -2.95 -4.71 -5.65
C ALA A 38 -3.48 -3.32 -6.01
N SER A 39 -3.68 -3.06 -7.31
CA SER A 39 -4.22 -1.78 -7.78
C SER A 39 -5.66 -1.58 -7.32
N ALA A 40 -6.48 -2.62 -7.37
CA ALA A 40 -7.87 -2.55 -6.92
C ALA A 40 -7.94 -2.28 -5.40
N ILE A 41 -7.10 -2.94 -4.62
CA ILE A 41 -7.03 -2.71 -3.16
C ILE A 41 -6.59 -1.29 -2.87
N ALA A 42 -5.53 -0.81 -3.52
CA ALA A 42 -5.01 0.53 -3.32
C ALA A 42 -6.04 1.59 -3.72
N GLU A 43 -6.75 1.39 -4.83
CA GLU A 43 -7.81 2.29 -5.27
C GLU A 43 -8.93 2.39 -4.24
N ALA A 44 -9.35 1.26 -3.69
CA ALA A 44 -10.41 1.23 -2.68
C ALA A 44 -9.97 1.95 -1.39
N LEU A 45 -8.72 1.77 -0.95
CA LEU A 45 -8.20 2.45 0.23
C LEU A 45 -8.04 3.95 0.01
N GLU A 46 -7.58 4.35 -1.17
CA GLU A 46 -7.48 5.77 -1.53
C GLU A 46 -8.87 6.42 -1.55
N GLY A 47 -9.87 5.69 -2.06
CA GLY A 47 -11.25 6.15 -2.03
C GLY A 47 -11.79 6.30 -0.62
N TYR A 48 -11.44 5.38 0.27
CA TYR A 48 -11.80 5.48 1.69
C TYR A 48 -11.18 6.75 2.32
N ALA A 49 -9.90 7.00 2.07
CA ALA A 49 -9.23 8.19 2.58
C ALA A 49 -9.88 9.47 2.06
N LEU A 50 -10.22 9.50 0.77
CA LEU A 50 -10.88 10.63 0.16
C LEU A 50 -12.26 10.86 0.79
N GLY A 51 -13.00 9.78 1.06
CA GLY A 51 -14.31 9.85 1.75
C GLY A 51 -14.22 10.37 3.17
N LEU A 52 -13.08 10.20 3.84
CA LEU A 52 -12.83 10.79 5.16
C LEU A 52 -12.42 12.26 5.09
N GLY A 53 -12.27 12.82 3.90
CA GLY A 53 -11.81 14.19 3.73
C GLY A 53 -10.31 14.37 3.87
N LEU A 54 -9.55 13.29 3.79
CA LEU A 54 -8.09 13.36 3.88
C LEU A 54 -7.49 13.89 2.57
N GLY A 55 -6.46 14.69 2.68
CA GLY A 55 -5.81 15.29 1.51
C GLY A 55 -4.68 14.44 0.94
N ARG A 56 -4.28 13.38 1.63
CA ARG A 56 -3.16 12.55 1.20
C ARG A 56 -3.20 11.17 1.83
N VAL A 57 -2.50 10.25 1.17
CA VAL A 57 -2.22 8.90 1.67
C VAL A 57 -0.71 8.75 1.80
N THR A 58 -0.25 8.17 2.89
CA THR A 58 1.16 7.91 3.14
C THR A 58 1.41 6.41 3.22
N VAL A 59 2.64 5.98 2.93
CA VAL A 59 3.04 4.58 2.99
C VAL A 59 4.54 4.48 3.24
N HIS A 60 4.94 3.40 3.92
CA HIS A 60 6.35 3.02 3.98
C HIS A 60 6.53 1.80 3.07
N ALA A 61 7.04 2.02 1.87
CA ALA A 61 7.15 0.98 0.86
C ALA A 61 8.53 0.33 0.90
N SER A 62 8.56 -0.99 0.73
CA SER A 62 9.81 -1.70 0.51
C SER A 62 10.41 -1.32 -0.84
N ARG A 63 11.67 -1.68 -1.05
CA ARG A 63 12.32 -1.48 -2.36
C ARG A 63 11.53 -2.14 -3.47
N THR A 64 11.01 -3.34 -3.22
CA THR A 64 10.22 -4.09 -4.20
C THR A 64 8.87 -3.44 -4.49
N ALA A 65 8.22 -2.88 -3.47
CA ALA A 65 6.90 -2.26 -3.63
C ALA A 65 6.95 -0.84 -4.17
N ARG A 66 8.09 -0.15 -4.02
CA ARG A 66 8.23 1.25 -4.44
C ARG A 66 7.79 1.53 -5.88
N PRO A 67 8.19 0.73 -6.89
CA PRO A 67 7.73 0.98 -8.28
C PRO A 67 6.22 0.93 -8.43
N PHE A 68 5.55 0.03 -7.71
CA PHE A 68 4.10 -0.06 -7.73
C PHE A 68 3.46 1.25 -7.27
N PHE A 69 3.93 1.79 -6.13
CA PHE A 69 3.39 3.04 -5.60
C PHE A 69 3.75 4.22 -6.49
N GLN A 70 4.95 4.26 -7.06
CA GLN A 70 5.34 5.32 -8.00
C GLN A 70 4.40 5.37 -9.21
N ARG A 71 4.04 4.21 -9.76
CA ARG A 71 3.11 4.14 -10.90
C ARG A 71 1.72 4.63 -10.54
N ARG A 72 1.35 4.56 -9.26
CA ARG A 72 0.05 5.05 -8.79
C ARG A 72 0.07 6.54 -8.40
N GLY A 73 1.18 7.23 -8.59
CA GLY A 73 1.29 8.64 -8.31
C GLY A 73 1.86 8.99 -6.93
N TYR A 74 2.40 8.01 -6.21
CA TYR A 74 3.09 8.28 -4.96
C TYR A 74 4.48 8.79 -5.25
N ARG A 75 4.92 9.79 -4.49
CA ARG A 75 6.28 10.31 -4.58
C ARG A 75 7.07 9.90 -3.35
N THR A 76 8.36 9.65 -3.53
CA THR A 76 9.25 9.32 -2.43
C THR A 76 9.64 10.61 -1.70
N LEU A 77 9.44 10.64 -0.38
CA LEU A 77 9.86 11.75 0.46
C LEU A 77 11.29 11.54 0.96
N TYR A 78 11.58 10.34 1.45
CA TYR A 78 12.92 9.97 1.89
C TYR A 78 13.04 8.45 1.99
N ALA A 79 14.29 7.98 1.97
CA ALA A 79 14.62 6.60 2.26
C ALA A 79 15.04 6.49 3.73
N GLN A 80 14.74 5.36 4.36
CA GLN A 80 15.16 5.10 5.73
C GLN A 80 15.55 3.64 5.89
N GLN A 81 16.34 3.37 6.94
CA GLN A 81 16.69 2.02 7.32
C GLN A 81 15.97 1.65 8.60
N VAL A 82 15.42 0.45 8.63
CA VAL A 82 14.69 -0.10 9.78
C VAL A 82 15.37 -1.39 10.16
N GLU A 83 15.72 -1.52 11.45
CA GLU A 83 16.30 -2.75 11.96
C GLU A 83 15.20 -3.75 12.30
N ARG A 84 15.34 -4.98 11.78
CA ARG A 84 14.47 -6.09 12.09
C ARG A 84 15.35 -7.30 12.40
N ARG A 85 15.34 -7.76 13.65
CA ARG A 85 16.10 -8.94 14.08
C ARG A 85 17.58 -8.87 13.70
N GLY A 86 18.20 -7.71 13.90
CA GLY A 86 19.61 -7.50 13.59
C GLY A 86 19.91 -7.26 12.11
N VAL A 87 18.90 -7.22 11.25
CA VAL A 87 19.05 -6.95 9.82
C VAL A 87 18.55 -5.55 9.51
N LEU A 88 19.35 -4.77 8.80
CA LEU A 88 18.94 -3.45 8.32
C LEU A 88 18.18 -3.59 7.01
N LEU A 89 16.93 -3.13 7.01
CA LEU A 89 16.07 -3.13 5.84
C LEU A 89 15.82 -1.70 5.40
N GLU A 90 15.94 -1.44 4.12
CA GLU A 90 15.62 -0.14 3.56
C GLU A 90 14.14 -0.07 3.20
N ASN A 91 13.49 1.02 3.58
CA ASN A 91 12.17 1.34 3.05
C ASN A 91 12.10 2.82 2.65
N PHE A 92 11.02 3.18 1.99
CA PHE A 92 10.82 4.51 1.44
C PHE A 92 9.52 5.10 1.96
N ALA A 93 9.62 6.25 2.61
CA ALA A 93 8.42 6.99 2.98
C ALA A 93 7.90 7.69 1.72
N MET A 94 6.66 7.43 1.38
CA MET A 94 6.04 7.94 0.16
C MET A 94 4.68 8.54 0.48
N GLU A 95 4.24 9.47 -0.37
CA GLU A 95 2.90 10.03 -0.24
C GLU A 95 2.27 10.28 -1.60
N LYS A 96 0.94 10.25 -1.60
CA LYS A 96 0.12 10.63 -2.74
C LYS A 96 -0.88 11.69 -2.31
N THR A 97 -0.92 12.79 -3.04
CA THR A 97 -1.95 13.81 -2.85
C THR A 97 -3.25 13.34 -3.52
N LEU A 98 -4.33 13.42 -2.77
CA LEU A 98 -5.64 13.01 -3.25
C LEU A 98 -6.41 14.15 -3.91
#